data_ff42bfb03307615ffcba2ee1a514fafe
#
_entry.id   ff42bfb03307615ffcba2ee1a514fafe
#
_cell.length_a   1.000
_cell.length_b   1.000
_cell.length_c   1.000
_cell.angle_alpha   90.00
_cell.angle_beta   90.00
_cell.angle_gamma   90.00
#
_symmetry.space_group_name_H-M   'P 1'
#
loop_
_entity.id
_entity.type
_entity.pdbx_description
1 polymer ?
#
loop_
_entity_poly.entity_id
_entity_poly.type
_entity_poly.pdbx_seq_one_letter_code
_entity_poly.pdbx_strand_id
1 'polypeptide(L)'
;MSRPKLEVADIFRRHGAAWRTANKAHLSLGQRRVMTAIEVCRTAALGGHVERCEECAHTRIAYNSCRNRHCPKCQWPAAAAWLAAREAELLPVPYFHIVFTLPAPISAIAYHNKPSVYGLLFAAAAETLTTIAADCKHLGADIGVTAVLHSWGQNLQHHPHVHCIVPGGGISPDGKRWIACRPGFFLPVRVLSRLFRRLFLQGLEAMHAVGELQFFTDLATLKDAHEFRAYLAPLRTTEWVVYAKKPFAGPKQVLAYLARYTHRVAIANSRLLDLDQIHVSFRWKDYRESGCHKSKVMRLDVGEFMAFPAPRAAERFPPHSPLRPLRQHLSRRQAGALSKPTRCALCPDGSP
;
A
#
# COMPACT_ATOMS: atom_id res chain seq x y z
N MET A 1 7.51 -25.02 4.22
CA MET A 1 8.58 -23.97 4.18
C MET A 1 9.33 -23.99 5.50
N SER A 2 10.66 -24.11 5.49
CA SER A 2 11.47 -24.06 6.70
C SER A 2 11.32 -22.70 7.40
N ARG A 3 11.36 -22.73 8.75
CA ARG A 3 11.32 -21.50 9.58
C ARG A 3 12.54 -20.62 9.23
N PRO A 4 12.38 -19.30 9.07
CA PRO A 4 13.52 -18.41 8.91
C PRO A 4 14.49 -18.54 10.08
N LYS A 5 15.80 -18.51 9.81
CA LYS A 5 16.84 -18.60 10.86
C LYS A 5 16.77 -17.43 11.85
N LEU A 6 16.30 -16.26 11.40
CA LEU A 6 16.17 -15.05 12.19
C LEU A 6 14.80 -14.41 11.99
N GLU A 7 14.17 -13.96 13.08
CA GLU A 7 12.87 -13.30 13.08
C GLU A 7 12.98 -11.91 13.70
N VAL A 8 12.10 -10.98 13.29
CA VAL A 8 11.97 -9.65 13.95
C VAL A 8 11.72 -9.80 15.45
N ALA A 9 11.01 -10.86 15.85
CA ALA A 9 10.77 -11.18 17.26
C ALA A 9 12.07 -11.44 18.05
N ASP A 10 13.09 -12.02 17.42
CA ASP A 10 14.36 -12.30 18.09
C ASP A 10 15.14 -11.02 18.38
N ILE A 11 15.06 -10.03 17.47
CA ILE A 11 15.65 -8.72 17.65
C ILE A 11 15.00 -8.03 18.86
N PHE A 12 13.67 -8.04 18.92
CA PHE A 12 12.94 -7.43 20.04
C PHE A 12 13.17 -8.17 21.37
N ARG A 13 13.28 -9.50 21.37
CA ARG A 13 13.59 -10.27 22.59
C ARG A 13 14.98 -9.94 23.13
N ARG A 14 15.99 -9.79 22.26
CA ARG A 14 17.37 -9.51 22.68
C ARG A 14 17.55 -8.07 23.14
N HIS A 15 17.00 -7.10 22.42
CA HIS A 15 17.32 -5.69 22.58
C HIS A 15 16.13 -4.83 23.04
N GLY A 16 14.91 -5.37 22.98
CA GLY A 16 13.68 -4.60 23.19
C GLY A 16 13.54 -4.00 24.58
N ALA A 17 13.99 -4.68 25.62
CA ALA A 17 13.89 -4.16 26.99
C ALA A 17 14.77 -2.91 27.17
N ALA A 18 16.05 -3.00 26.81
CA ALA A 18 17.00 -1.89 26.89
C ALA A 18 16.55 -0.71 26.03
N TRP A 19 16.12 -0.99 24.80
CA TRP A 19 15.66 0.05 23.88
C TRP A 19 14.40 0.78 24.37
N ARG A 20 13.41 0.05 24.92
CA ARG A 20 12.21 0.65 25.54
C ARG A 20 12.55 1.54 26.73
N THR A 21 13.54 1.15 27.53
CA THR A 21 14.00 1.97 28.65
C THR A 21 14.66 3.25 28.16
N ALA A 22 15.57 3.17 27.21
CA ALA A 22 16.27 4.33 26.64
C ALA A 22 15.31 5.30 25.93
N ASN A 23 14.23 4.79 25.31
CA ASN A 23 13.27 5.60 24.53
C ASN A 23 11.94 5.82 25.27
N LYS A 24 11.90 5.68 26.62
CA LYS A 24 10.66 5.70 27.41
C LYS A 24 9.79 6.94 27.17
N ALA A 25 10.40 8.10 27.02
CA ALA A 25 9.71 9.38 26.79
C ALA A 25 9.11 9.52 25.38
N HIS A 26 9.61 8.76 24.40
CA HIS A 26 9.22 8.88 23.00
C HIS A 26 8.32 7.72 22.51
N LEU A 27 8.06 6.72 23.35
CA LEU A 27 7.27 5.55 23.01
C LEU A 27 5.81 5.68 23.48
N SER A 28 4.88 5.68 22.53
CA SER A 28 3.46 5.58 22.82
C SER A 28 3.09 4.20 23.39
N LEU A 29 1.96 4.12 24.09
CA LEU A 29 1.39 2.84 24.56
C LEU A 29 1.10 1.89 23.39
N GLY A 30 0.68 2.43 22.23
CA GLY A 30 0.43 1.63 21.01
C GLY A 30 1.70 0.96 20.51
N GLN A 31 2.81 1.68 20.45
CA GLN A 31 4.11 1.15 20.04
C GLN A 31 4.59 0.04 20.98
N ARG A 32 4.51 0.25 22.28
CA ARG A 32 4.84 -0.77 23.29
C ARG A 32 4.01 -2.03 23.15
N ARG A 33 2.68 -1.90 22.96
CA ARG A 33 1.77 -3.04 22.72
C ARG A 33 2.16 -3.84 21.49
N VAL A 34 2.56 -3.18 20.41
CA VAL A 34 2.98 -3.87 19.18
C VAL A 34 4.30 -4.60 19.37
N MET A 35 5.29 -3.98 20.01
CA MET A 35 6.56 -4.65 20.32
C MET A 35 6.32 -5.91 21.11
N THR A 36 5.58 -5.81 22.22
CA THR A 36 5.22 -6.97 23.06
C THR A 36 4.46 -8.03 22.27
N ALA A 37 3.48 -7.64 21.44
CA ALA A 37 2.74 -8.58 20.61
C ALA A 37 3.64 -9.37 19.63
N ILE A 38 4.64 -8.71 19.03
CA ILE A 38 5.62 -9.38 18.16
C ILE A 38 6.51 -10.34 18.94
N GLU A 39 7.00 -9.92 20.12
CA GLU A 39 7.86 -10.71 21.02
C GLU A 39 7.20 -12.02 21.43
N VAL A 40 5.94 -11.94 21.88
CA VAL A 40 5.21 -13.10 22.43
C VAL A 40 4.46 -13.91 21.37
N CYS A 41 4.45 -13.47 20.13
CA CYS A 41 3.70 -14.13 19.06
C CYS A 41 4.17 -15.57 18.84
N ARG A 42 3.23 -16.51 18.90
CA ARG A 42 3.49 -17.95 18.77
C ARG A 42 4.50 -18.47 19.80
N THR A 43 4.32 -18.06 21.04
CA THR A 43 5.02 -18.58 22.21
C THR A 43 4.01 -19.04 23.25
N ALA A 44 4.47 -19.74 24.28
CA ALA A 44 3.65 -20.20 25.39
C ALA A 44 2.93 -19.04 26.14
N ALA A 45 3.48 -17.82 26.09
CA ALA A 45 2.87 -16.64 26.72
C ALA A 45 1.47 -16.28 26.18
N LEU A 46 1.13 -16.71 24.96
CA LEU A 46 -0.22 -16.54 24.37
C LEU A 46 -1.09 -17.81 24.48
N GLY A 47 -0.64 -18.83 25.22
CA GLY A 47 -1.27 -20.12 25.24
C GLY A 47 -1.14 -20.87 23.91
N GLY A 48 -1.82 -21.98 23.79
CA GLY A 48 -1.80 -22.83 22.60
C GLY A 48 -2.78 -23.99 22.70
N HIS A 49 -2.76 -24.84 21.69
CA HIS A 49 -3.52 -26.09 21.64
C HIS A 49 -2.64 -27.22 21.09
N VAL A 50 -3.03 -28.44 21.39
CA VAL A 50 -2.36 -29.61 20.85
C VAL A 50 -3.06 -30.01 19.56
N GLU A 51 -2.31 -30.08 18.48
CA GLU A 51 -2.75 -30.65 17.21
C GLU A 51 -2.29 -32.09 17.13
N ARG A 52 -3.19 -33.00 16.74
CA ARG A 52 -2.89 -34.42 16.52
C ARG A 52 -3.16 -34.79 15.07
N CYS A 53 -2.22 -35.45 14.43
CA CYS A 53 -2.42 -35.99 13.10
C CYS A 53 -3.37 -37.19 13.18
N GLU A 54 -4.39 -37.22 12.34
CA GLU A 54 -5.36 -38.33 12.30
C GLU A 54 -4.75 -39.61 11.72
N GLU A 55 -3.77 -39.48 10.83
CA GLU A 55 -3.16 -40.64 10.16
C GLU A 55 -2.05 -41.32 11.01
N CYS A 56 -1.13 -40.52 11.59
CA CYS A 56 0.05 -41.06 12.29
C CYS A 56 0.05 -40.80 13.80
N ALA A 57 -1.02 -40.21 14.35
CA ALA A 57 -1.19 -39.86 15.76
C ALA A 57 -0.07 -38.93 16.32
N HIS A 58 0.83 -38.39 15.48
CA HIS A 58 1.82 -37.42 15.90
C HIS A 58 1.16 -36.18 16.49
N THR A 59 1.66 -35.72 17.63
CA THR A 59 1.15 -34.53 18.32
C THR A 59 2.16 -33.40 18.27
N ARG A 60 1.67 -32.16 18.12
CA ARG A 60 2.50 -30.95 18.26
C ARG A 60 1.75 -29.85 19.00
N ILE A 61 2.47 -28.98 19.67
CA ILE A 61 1.89 -27.80 20.29
C ILE A 61 1.87 -26.67 19.25
N ALA A 62 0.67 -26.14 19.00
CA ALA A 62 0.44 -24.98 18.15
C ALA A 62 0.15 -23.76 19.04
N TYR A 63 1.12 -22.87 19.19
CA TYR A 63 0.96 -21.65 19.98
C TYR A 63 0.13 -20.59 19.27
N ASN A 64 -0.71 -19.88 20.02
CA ASN A 64 -1.59 -18.84 19.53
C ASN A 64 -0.82 -17.67 18.90
N SER A 65 -1.42 -17.07 17.89
CA SER A 65 -0.87 -15.89 17.22
C SER A 65 -1.33 -14.61 17.88
N CYS A 66 -0.51 -13.56 17.85
CA CYS A 66 -0.86 -12.25 18.42
C CYS A 66 -1.89 -11.48 17.58
N ARG A 67 -2.21 -11.93 16.36
CA ARG A 67 -3.11 -11.28 15.37
C ARG A 67 -2.81 -9.81 15.11
N ASN A 68 -1.62 -9.34 15.50
CA ASN A 68 -1.24 -7.96 15.30
C ASN A 68 -0.85 -7.71 13.83
N ARG A 69 -1.38 -6.62 13.24
CA ARG A 69 -1.13 -6.26 11.84
C ARG A 69 0.34 -5.93 11.53
N HIS A 70 1.14 -5.64 12.53
CA HIS A 70 2.57 -5.33 12.38
C HIS A 70 3.47 -6.57 12.57
N CYS A 71 2.89 -7.70 12.96
CA CYS A 71 3.64 -8.92 13.21
C CYS A 71 3.93 -9.67 11.90
N PRO A 72 5.20 -9.91 11.54
CA PRO A 72 5.56 -10.64 10.32
C PRO A 72 4.99 -12.06 10.25
N LYS A 73 4.82 -12.72 11.41
CA LYS A 73 4.25 -14.07 11.49
C LYS A 73 2.74 -14.09 11.20
N CYS A 74 2.01 -13.02 11.57
CA CYS A 74 0.55 -12.95 11.44
C CYS A 74 0.08 -12.45 10.08
N GLN A 75 0.93 -11.72 9.35
CA GLN A 75 0.52 -11.10 8.10
C GLN A 75 0.32 -12.08 6.94
N TRP A 76 1.00 -13.21 6.95
CA TRP A 76 0.87 -14.17 5.85
C TRP A 76 -0.54 -14.80 5.75
N PRO A 77 -1.16 -15.31 6.82
CA PRO A 77 -2.54 -15.81 6.77
C PRO A 77 -3.55 -14.71 6.39
N ALA A 78 -3.36 -13.50 6.92
CA ALA A 78 -4.23 -12.37 6.59
C ALA A 78 -4.13 -11.97 5.12
N ALA A 79 -2.93 -11.99 4.53
CA ALA A 79 -2.71 -11.76 3.10
C ALA A 79 -3.39 -12.84 2.24
N ALA A 80 -3.31 -14.10 2.65
CA ALA A 80 -3.94 -15.21 1.94
C ALA A 80 -5.48 -15.10 1.96
N ALA A 81 -6.07 -14.79 3.12
CA ALA A 81 -7.51 -14.58 3.24
C ALA A 81 -8.00 -13.39 2.40
N TRP A 82 -7.28 -12.28 2.42
CA TRP A 82 -7.58 -11.12 1.58
C TRP A 82 -7.52 -11.46 0.09
N LEU A 83 -6.47 -12.20 -0.33
CA LEU A 83 -6.30 -12.64 -1.71
C LEU A 83 -7.47 -13.48 -2.17
N ALA A 84 -7.84 -14.50 -1.40
CA ALA A 84 -8.97 -15.38 -1.73
C ALA A 84 -10.29 -14.59 -1.87
N ALA A 85 -10.56 -13.65 -0.97
CA ALA A 85 -11.74 -12.79 -1.05
C ALA A 85 -11.74 -11.92 -2.32
N ARG A 86 -10.59 -11.37 -2.72
CA ARG A 86 -10.51 -10.53 -3.93
C ARG A 86 -10.51 -11.34 -5.22
N GLU A 87 -9.96 -12.55 -5.22
CA GLU A 87 -10.02 -13.45 -6.39
C GLU A 87 -11.45 -13.76 -6.80
N ALA A 88 -12.36 -13.90 -5.84
CA ALA A 88 -13.78 -14.14 -6.11
C ALA A 88 -14.49 -12.95 -6.79
N GLU A 89 -13.91 -11.75 -6.71
CA GLU A 89 -14.48 -10.52 -7.28
C GLU A 89 -13.86 -10.14 -8.66
N LEU A 90 -12.85 -10.89 -9.11
CA LEU A 90 -12.21 -10.61 -10.38
C LEU A 90 -13.13 -10.82 -11.57
N LEU A 91 -13.10 -9.88 -12.51
CA LEU A 91 -13.69 -10.02 -13.83
C LEU A 91 -12.71 -10.75 -14.76
N PRO A 92 -13.18 -11.47 -15.79
CA PRO A 92 -12.34 -12.16 -16.77
C PRO A 92 -11.79 -11.18 -17.82
N VAL A 93 -11.15 -10.10 -17.36
CA VAL A 93 -10.56 -9.05 -18.20
C VAL A 93 -9.12 -8.78 -17.75
N PRO A 94 -8.27 -8.19 -18.62
CA PRO A 94 -6.94 -7.74 -18.22
C PRO A 94 -7.03 -6.71 -17.08
N TYR A 95 -6.02 -6.66 -16.21
CA TYR A 95 -5.95 -5.67 -15.14
C TYR A 95 -4.65 -4.88 -15.23
N PHE A 96 -4.74 -3.58 -15.06
CA PHE A 96 -3.61 -2.67 -14.99
C PHE A 96 -3.25 -2.37 -13.54
N HIS A 97 -1.95 -2.25 -13.29
CA HIS A 97 -1.41 -1.83 -12.00
C HIS A 97 -0.87 -0.41 -12.13
N ILE A 98 -1.48 0.52 -11.41
CA ILE A 98 -1.12 1.94 -11.43
C ILE A 98 -0.64 2.34 -10.04
N VAL A 99 0.42 3.12 -9.96
CA VAL A 99 0.99 3.59 -8.71
C VAL A 99 1.05 5.11 -8.73
N PHE A 100 0.48 5.74 -7.72
CA PHE A 100 0.60 7.17 -7.46
C PHE A 100 1.51 7.40 -6.27
N THR A 101 2.56 8.18 -6.45
CA THR A 101 3.62 8.38 -5.47
C THR A 101 3.67 9.83 -5.02
N LEU A 102 3.75 10.05 -3.70
CA LEU A 102 3.96 11.38 -3.15
C LEU A 102 5.44 11.77 -3.20
N PRO A 103 5.78 13.00 -3.61
CA PRO A 103 7.15 13.51 -3.55
C PRO A 103 7.66 13.65 -2.12
N ALA A 104 8.97 13.65 -1.93
CA ALA A 104 9.61 13.67 -0.61
C ALA A 104 9.14 14.83 0.31
N PRO A 105 8.98 16.08 -0.18
CA PRO A 105 8.46 17.15 0.68
C PRO A 105 7.06 16.88 1.21
N ILE A 106 6.17 16.31 0.40
CA ILE A 106 4.84 15.91 0.86
C ILE A 106 4.92 14.72 1.82
N SER A 107 5.86 13.81 1.63
CA SER A 107 6.07 12.69 2.56
C SER A 107 6.46 13.16 3.96
N ALA A 108 7.19 14.28 4.08
CA ALA A 108 7.51 14.90 5.36
C ALA A 108 6.24 15.41 6.08
N ILE A 109 5.35 16.13 5.37
CA ILE A 109 4.06 16.57 5.91
C ILE A 109 3.19 15.34 6.28
N ALA A 110 3.14 14.33 5.41
CA ALA A 110 2.37 13.11 5.63
C ALA A 110 2.82 12.34 6.87
N TYR A 111 4.09 12.41 7.26
CA TYR A 111 4.61 11.71 8.43
C TYR A 111 3.89 12.12 9.72
N HIS A 112 3.55 13.39 9.86
CA HIS A 112 2.84 13.95 11.02
C HIS A 112 1.31 13.96 10.86
N ASN A 113 0.81 13.88 9.61
CA ASN A 113 -0.62 14.03 9.26
C ASN A 113 -1.17 12.80 8.54
N LYS A 114 -0.80 11.61 8.97
CA LYS A 114 -1.09 10.37 8.24
C LYS A 114 -2.56 10.14 7.90
N PRO A 115 -3.53 10.28 8.85
CA PRO A 115 -4.93 10.08 8.53
C PRO A 115 -5.42 10.96 7.39
N SER A 116 -5.23 12.25 7.51
CA SER A 116 -5.70 13.26 6.56
C SER A 116 -5.00 13.12 5.21
N VAL A 117 -3.67 13.08 5.20
CA VAL A 117 -2.88 13.01 3.96
C VAL A 117 -3.05 11.66 3.24
N TYR A 118 -3.21 10.55 3.97
CA TYR A 118 -3.49 9.26 3.33
C TYR A 118 -4.92 9.19 2.78
N GLY A 119 -5.90 9.78 3.48
CA GLY A 119 -7.26 9.94 2.98
C GLY A 119 -7.27 10.73 1.67
N LEU A 120 -6.57 11.86 1.65
CA LEU A 120 -6.40 12.68 0.44
C LEU A 120 -5.70 11.92 -0.69
N LEU A 121 -4.67 11.12 -0.38
CA LEU A 121 -3.96 10.31 -1.38
C LEU A 121 -4.89 9.30 -2.05
N PHE A 122 -5.74 8.61 -1.29
CA PHE A 122 -6.75 7.71 -1.85
C PHE A 122 -7.78 8.47 -2.69
N ALA A 123 -8.31 9.57 -2.17
CA ALA A 123 -9.33 10.37 -2.87
C ALA A 123 -8.79 10.93 -4.19
N ALA A 124 -7.63 11.59 -4.17
CA ALA A 124 -7.04 12.17 -5.36
C ALA A 124 -6.65 11.12 -6.42
N ALA A 125 -6.14 9.95 -6.01
CA ALA A 125 -5.83 8.87 -6.93
C ALA A 125 -7.09 8.28 -7.59
N ALA A 126 -8.14 8.06 -6.79
CA ALA A 126 -9.41 7.55 -7.29
C ALA A 126 -10.09 8.52 -8.24
N GLU A 127 -10.21 9.79 -7.84
CA GLU A 127 -10.81 10.84 -8.64
C GLU A 127 -10.04 11.04 -9.95
N THR A 128 -8.70 11.00 -9.91
CA THR A 128 -7.86 11.05 -11.13
C THR A 128 -8.21 9.93 -12.09
N LEU A 129 -8.30 8.69 -11.60
CA LEU A 129 -8.57 7.53 -12.46
C LEU A 129 -9.99 7.59 -13.03
N THR A 130 -10.98 7.89 -12.21
CA THR A 130 -12.38 7.92 -12.65
C THR A 130 -12.67 9.08 -13.59
N THR A 131 -12.13 10.29 -13.32
CA THR A 131 -12.30 11.45 -14.18
C THR A 131 -11.71 11.23 -15.57
N ILE A 132 -10.47 10.73 -15.66
CA ILE A 132 -9.83 10.50 -16.96
C ILE A 132 -10.46 9.30 -17.69
N ALA A 133 -10.92 8.28 -16.97
CA ALA A 133 -11.60 7.15 -17.59
C ALA A 133 -12.99 7.52 -18.11
N ALA A 134 -13.70 8.41 -17.46
CA ALA A 134 -15.02 8.89 -17.90
C ALA A 134 -14.94 9.77 -19.15
N ASP A 135 -13.81 10.44 -19.39
CA ASP A 135 -13.62 11.24 -20.61
C ASP A 135 -13.60 10.33 -21.86
N CYS A 136 -14.51 10.60 -22.80
CA CYS A 136 -14.65 9.84 -24.04
C CYS A 136 -13.42 9.95 -24.95
N LYS A 137 -12.58 10.99 -24.81
CA LYS A 137 -11.29 11.09 -25.51
C LYS A 137 -10.30 10.00 -25.06
N HIS A 138 -10.53 9.39 -23.90
CA HIS A 138 -9.67 8.37 -23.31
C HIS A 138 -10.32 6.99 -23.31
N LEU A 139 -11.33 6.78 -22.46
CA LEU A 139 -12.04 5.49 -22.36
C LEU A 139 -13.56 5.66 -22.51
N GLY A 140 -14.13 6.72 -21.93
CA GLY A 140 -15.58 6.98 -21.96
C GLY A 140 -16.38 5.97 -21.12
N ALA A 141 -15.85 5.52 -19.99
CA ALA A 141 -16.47 4.49 -19.15
C ALA A 141 -16.28 4.72 -17.66
N ASP A 142 -17.22 4.23 -16.88
CA ASP A 142 -17.13 4.14 -15.43
C ASP A 142 -16.31 2.92 -15.03
N ILE A 143 -15.24 3.14 -14.28
CA ILE A 143 -14.30 2.10 -13.88
C ILE A 143 -14.39 1.77 -12.39
N GLY A 144 -14.05 0.53 -12.04
CA GLY A 144 -13.79 0.15 -10.65
C GLY A 144 -12.30 0.23 -10.32
N VAL A 145 -12.00 0.61 -9.09
CA VAL A 145 -10.61 0.70 -8.61
C VAL A 145 -10.48 -0.03 -7.29
N THR A 146 -9.48 -0.91 -7.17
CA THR A 146 -9.03 -1.44 -5.88
C THR A 146 -7.71 -0.77 -5.52
N ALA A 147 -7.70 -0.02 -4.42
CA ALA A 147 -6.54 0.74 -4.00
C ALA A 147 -5.93 0.21 -2.69
N VAL A 148 -4.61 0.18 -2.61
CA VAL A 148 -3.84 -0.30 -1.46
C VAL A 148 -2.74 0.69 -1.13
N LEU A 149 -2.75 1.22 0.10
CA LEU A 149 -1.72 2.12 0.60
C LEU A 149 -0.43 1.36 0.92
N HIS A 150 0.67 1.93 0.49
CA HIS A 150 2.00 1.54 0.87
C HIS A 150 2.79 2.77 1.34
N SER A 151 3.23 2.79 2.59
CA SER A 151 3.81 3.99 3.20
C SER A 151 5.33 3.95 3.37
N TRP A 152 5.97 2.82 2.97
CA TRP A 152 7.40 2.64 3.20
C TRP A 152 8.12 2.03 2.01
N GLY A 153 9.28 2.58 1.71
CA GLY A 153 10.20 2.02 0.74
C GLY A 153 10.85 0.72 1.21
N GLN A 154 11.54 0.04 0.31
CA GLN A 154 12.33 -1.16 0.65
C GLN A 154 13.51 -0.86 1.58
N ASN A 155 14.01 0.36 1.53
CA ASN A 155 15.06 0.93 2.37
C ASN A 155 14.56 1.45 3.72
N LEU A 156 13.31 1.14 4.09
CA LEU A 156 12.64 1.58 5.32
C LEU A 156 12.38 3.10 5.42
N GLN A 157 12.59 3.89 4.36
CA GLN A 157 12.21 5.29 4.32
C GLN A 157 10.71 5.47 4.17
N HIS A 158 10.16 6.50 4.82
CA HIS A 158 8.76 6.87 4.67
C HIS A 158 8.52 7.42 3.26
N HIS A 159 7.71 6.70 2.49
CA HIS A 159 7.47 6.97 1.09
C HIS A 159 6.03 6.57 0.71
N PRO A 160 5.04 7.40 1.07
CA PRO A 160 3.65 7.08 0.84
C PRO A 160 3.33 7.01 -0.65
N HIS A 161 2.71 5.92 -1.05
CA HIS A 161 2.21 5.71 -2.39
C HIS A 161 1.03 4.74 -2.38
N VAL A 162 0.14 4.89 -3.33
CA VAL A 162 -1.03 4.03 -3.46
C VAL A 162 -0.90 3.18 -4.72
N HIS A 163 -1.10 1.88 -4.54
CA HIS A 163 -1.20 0.91 -5.62
C HIS A 163 -2.66 0.74 -5.99
N CYS A 164 -3.00 1.03 -7.24
CA CYS A 164 -4.35 0.85 -7.78
C CYS A 164 -4.35 -0.31 -8.77
N ILE A 165 -5.31 -1.24 -8.61
CA ILE A 165 -5.65 -2.23 -9.63
C ILE A 165 -6.95 -1.82 -10.28
N VAL A 166 -6.92 -1.77 -11.60
CA VAL A 166 -8.02 -1.30 -12.42
C VAL A 166 -8.25 -2.31 -13.55
N PRO A 167 -9.50 -2.76 -13.77
CA PRO A 167 -9.81 -3.58 -14.93
C PRO A 167 -9.53 -2.82 -16.23
N GLY A 168 -9.12 -3.52 -17.26
CA GLY A 168 -8.84 -2.95 -18.59
C GLY A 168 -10.09 -2.58 -19.37
N GLY A 169 -10.95 -1.77 -18.77
CA GLY A 169 -12.19 -1.28 -19.29
C GLY A 169 -13.14 -0.87 -18.18
N GLY A 170 -14.33 -0.46 -18.54
CA GLY A 170 -15.39 -0.05 -17.63
C GLY A 170 -16.78 -0.19 -18.23
N ILE A 171 -17.78 0.23 -17.49
CA ILE A 171 -19.17 0.21 -17.92
C ILE A 171 -19.49 1.54 -18.62
N SER A 172 -20.19 1.47 -19.73
CA SER A 172 -20.68 2.68 -20.41
C SER A 172 -21.56 3.50 -19.47
N PRO A 173 -21.66 4.85 -19.64
CA PRO A 173 -22.47 5.73 -18.78
C PRO A 173 -23.95 5.32 -18.69
N ASP A 174 -24.47 4.68 -19.74
CA ASP A 174 -25.84 4.12 -19.74
C ASP A 174 -25.97 2.77 -19.02
N GLY A 175 -24.88 2.23 -18.50
CA GLY A 175 -24.82 0.97 -17.74
C GLY A 175 -25.02 -0.30 -18.58
N LYS A 176 -25.09 -0.21 -19.90
CA LYS A 176 -25.52 -1.33 -20.76
C LYS A 176 -24.38 -2.14 -21.38
N ARG A 177 -23.18 -1.57 -21.52
CA ARG A 177 -22.09 -2.16 -22.29
C ARG A 177 -20.77 -2.09 -21.54
N TRP A 178 -19.90 -3.06 -21.80
CA TRP A 178 -18.51 -3.01 -21.42
C TRP A 178 -17.68 -2.30 -22.49
N ILE A 179 -16.96 -1.25 -22.09
CA ILE A 179 -16.03 -0.53 -22.96
C ILE A 179 -14.62 -0.99 -22.58
N ALA A 180 -13.98 -1.74 -23.47
CA ALA A 180 -12.62 -2.21 -23.27
C ALA A 180 -11.59 -1.13 -23.60
N CYS A 181 -10.51 -1.06 -22.83
CA CYS A 181 -9.35 -0.22 -23.18
C CYS A 181 -8.60 -0.80 -24.39
N ARG A 182 -7.72 0.00 -25.00
CA ARG A 182 -6.83 -0.47 -26.07
C ARG A 182 -5.89 -1.57 -25.55
N PRO A 183 -5.56 -2.61 -26.34
CA PRO A 183 -4.64 -3.64 -25.91
C PRO A 183 -3.30 -3.06 -25.40
N GLY A 184 -2.91 -3.45 -24.18
CA GLY A 184 -1.66 -3.02 -23.57
C GLY A 184 -1.56 -1.54 -23.18
N PHE A 185 -2.63 -0.75 -23.33
CA PHE A 185 -2.71 0.65 -22.95
C PHE A 185 -3.99 0.92 -22.16
N PHE A 186 -3.87 1.58 -21.02
CA PHE A 186 -5.03 1.94 -20.19
C PHE A 186 -5.35 3.44 -20.34
N LEU A 187 -4.58 4.30 -19.69
CA LEU A 187 -4.75 5.74 -19.71
C LEU A 187 -3.39 6.44 -19.84
N PRO A 188 -3.33 7.67 -20.36
CA PRO A 188 -2.07 8.40 -20.55
C PRO A 188 -1.48 8.83 -19.20
N VAL A 189 -0.33 8.29 -18.83
CA VAL A 189 0.34 8.49 -17.53
C VAL A 189 0.61 9.96 -17.24
N ARG A 190 1.01 10.76 -18.24
CA ARG A 190 1.25 12.20 -18.05
C ARG A 190 -0.01 12.97 -17.70
N VAL A 191 -1.15 12.59 -18.26
CA VAL A 191 -2.46 13.20 -17.94
C VAL A 191 -2.85 12.83 -16.50
N LEU A 192 -2.70 11.55 -16.14
CA LEU A 192 -2.92 11.07 -14.78
C LEU A 192 -2.04 11.84 -13.77
N SER A 193 -0.74 12.00 -14.06
CA SER A 193 0.20 12.70 -13.18
C SER A 193 -0.20 14.16 -12.95
N ARG A 194 -0.56 14.88 -14.00
CA ARG A 194 -0.97 16.30 -13.91
C ARG A 194 -2.25 16.49 -13.12
N LEU A 195 -3.27 15.66 -13.37
CA LEU A 195 -4.54 15.74 -12.65
C LEU A 195 -4.36 15.35 -11.18
N PHE A 196 -3.66 14.25 -10.89
CA PHE A 196 -3.36 13.79 -9.54
C PHE A 196 -2.64 14.88 -8.73
N ARG A 197 -1.59 15.49 -9.29
CA ARG A 197 -0.85 16.58 -8.66
C ARG A 197 -1.77 17.75 -8.32
N ARG A 198 -2.60 18.18 -9.27
CA ARG A 198 -3.54 19.29 -9.07
C ARG A 198 -4.51 19.00 -7.94
N LEU A 199 -5.22 17.87 -8.00
CA LEU A 199 -6.21 17.48 -7.00
C LEU A 199 -5.60 17.33 -5.61
N PHE A 200 -4.43 16.70 -5.55
CA PHE A 200 -3.74 16.50 -4.29
C PHE A 200 -3.29 17.82 -3.65
N LEU A 201 -2.67 18.73 -4.41
CA LEU A 201 -2.21 20.02 -3.89
C LEU A 201 -3.39 20.91 -3.48
N GLN A 202 -4.48 20.92 -4.26
CA GLN A 202 -5.71 21.64 -3.90
C GLN A 202 -6.32 21.11 -2.60
N GLY A 203 -6.41 19.79 -2.44
CA GLY A 203 -6.91 19.18 -1.21
C GLY A 203 -6.01 19.45 -0.01
N LEU A 204 -4.69 19.46 -0.20
CA LEU A 204 -3.75 19.75 0.88
C LEU A 204 -3.83 21.22 1.34
N GLU A 205 -4.03 22.16 0.41
CA GLU A 205 -4.27 23.58 0.71
C GLU A 205 -5.61 23.80 1.43
N ALA A 206 -6.65 23.09 1.02
CA ALA A 206 -7.93 23.13 1.70
C ALA A 206 -7.83 22.64 3.16
N MET A 207 -7.12 21.53 3.41
CA MET A 207 -6.85 21.03 4.76
C MET A 207 -6.04 22.02 5.60
N HIS A 208 -5.06 22.69 5.00
CA HIS A 208 -4.28 23.72 5.69
C HIS A 208 -5.18 24.91 6.09
N ALA A 209 -6.01 25.38 5.18
CA ALA A 209 -6.90 26.53 5.42
C ALA A 209 -7.89 26.32 6.57
N VAL A 210 -8.33 25.07 6.80
CA VAL A 210 -9.22 24.70 7.91
C VAL A 210 -8.47 24.26 9.17
N GLY A 211 -7.13 24.34 9.19
CA GLY A 211 -6.31 23.99 10.35
C GLY A 211 -6.24 22.49 10.68
N GLU A 212 -6.54 21.61 9.72
CA GLU A 212 -6.52 20.16 9.91
C GLU A 212 -5.09 19.60 9.97
N LEU A 213 -4.11 20.32 9.41
CA LEU A 213 -2.72 19.88 9.36
C LEU A 213 -1.92 20.34 10.57
N GLN A 214 -1.07 19.45 11.07
CA GLN A 214 -0.14 19.72 12.17
C GLN A 214 1.29 19.75 11.65
N PHE A 215 2.08 20.69 12.18
CA PHE A 215 3.46 20.93 11.78
C PHE A 215 4.35 21.01 13.01
N PHE A 216 5.48 20.27 12.98
CA PHE A 216 6.42 20.15 14.08
C PHE A 216 7.85 20.31 13.56
N THR A 217 8.76 20.59 14.48
CA THR A 217 10.21 20.69 14.21
C THR A 217 10.51 21.56 12.98
N ASP A 218 11.19 21.04 12.00
CA ASP A 218 11.62 21.75 10.78
C ASP A 218 10.45 22.22 9.89
N LEU A 219 9.25 21.67 10.10
CA LEU A 219 8.04 22.07 9.38
C LEU A 219 7.17 23.07 10.17
N ALA A 220 7.60 23.52 11.34
CA ALA A 220 6.78 24.39 12.20
C ALA A 220 6.36 25.72 11.55
N THR A 221 7.19 26.26 10.68
CA THR A 221 6.94 27.49 9.90
C THR A 221 5.77 27.33 8.94
N LEU A 222 5.47 26.11 8.50
CA LEU A 222 4.37 25.82 7.56
C LEU A 222 2.96 26.00 8.17
N LYS A 223 2.85 26.37 9.44
CA LYS A 223 1.59 26.86 10.05
C LYS A 223 1.16 28.16 9.40
N ASP A 224 2.10 28.99 8.96
CA ASP A 224 1.83 30.22 8.23
C ASP A 224 1.39 29.90 6.80
N ALA A 225 0.32 30.55 6.33
CA ALA A 225 -0.24 30.28 5.02
C ALA A 225 0.64 30.75 3.85
N HIS A 226 1.46 31.76 4.05
CA HIS A 226 2.41 32.24 3.04
C HIS A 226 3.56 31.24 2.88
N GLU A 227 4.17 30.82 4.00
CA GLU A 227 5.25 29.83 4.04
C GLU A 227 4.80 28.47 3.46
N PHE A 228 3.57 28.06 3.79
CA PHE A 228 3.01 26.84 3.26
C PHE A 228 2.84 26.88 1.72
N ARG A 229 2.31 27.99 1.18
CA ARG A 229 2.18 28.19 -0.26
C ARG A 229 3.53 28.23 -0.95
N ALA A 230 4.51 28.91 -0.37
CA ALA A 230 5.88 28.97 -0.87
C ALA A 230 6.53 27.57 -0.91
N TYR A 231 6.33 26.77 0.14
CA TYR A 231 6.80 25.38 0.21
C TYR A 231 6.19 24.49 -0.88
N LEU A 232 4.91 24.69 -1.22
CA LEU A 232 4.22 23.90 -2.26
C LEU A 232 4.51 24.40 -3.68
N ALA A 233 4.97 25.64 -3.87
CA ALA A 233 5.14 26.25 -5.20
C ALA A 233 6.03 25.42 -6.15
N PRO A 234 7.21 24.92 -5.77
CA PRO A 234 8.03 24.06 -6.64
C PRO A 234 7.34 22.78 -7.06
N LEU A 235 6.46 22.23 -6.18
CA LEU A 235 5.77 20.96 -6.43
C LEU A 235 4.67 21.06 -7.50
N ARG A 236 4.24 22.29 -7.83
CA ARG A 236 3.25 22.55 -8.89
C ARG A 236 3.84 22.38 -10.30
N THR A 237 5.12 22.60 -10.45
CA THR A 237 5.83 22.53 -11.73
C THR A 237 6.58 21.21 -11.94
N THR A 238 6.93 20.53 -10.84
CA THR A 238 7.62 19.23 -10.88
C THR A 238 6.69 18.13 -11.38
N GLU A 239 7.18 17.20 -12.19
CA GLU A 239 6.43 16.00 -12.54
C GLU A 239 6.35 15.03 -11.36
N TRP A 240 5.13 14.61 -11.01
CA TRP A 240 4.91 13.60 -9.98
C TRP A 240 4.92 12.21 -10.59
N VAL A 241 5.50 11.27 -9.84
CA VAL A 241 5.66 9.91 -10.32
C VAL A 241 4.32 9.17 -10.29
N VAL A 242 3.79 8.93 -11.47
CA VAL A 242 2.70 7.99 -11.72
C VAL A 242 3.23 6.91 -12.63
N TYR A 243 3.06 5.66 -12.24
CA TYR A 243 3.53 4.51 -13.00
C TYR A 243 2.35 3.61 -13.37
N ALA A 244 2.21 3.26 -14.63
CA ALA A 244 1.22 2.32 -15.12
C ALA A 244 1.91 1.10 -15.74
N LYS A 245 1.69 -0.06 -15.16
CA LYS A 245 2.22 -1.32 -15.66
C LYS A 245 1.16 -2.04 -16.48
N LYS A 246 1.56 -2.48 -17.67
CA LYS A 246 0.73 -3.33 -18.53
C LYS A 246 0.34 -4.62 -17.79
N PRO A 247 -0.79 -5.24 -18.18
CA PRO A 247 -1.18 -6.54 -17.66
C PRO A 247 -0.06 -7.56 -17.84
N PHE A 248 0.22 -8.34 -16.80
CA PHE A 248 1.18 -9.43 -16.86
C PHE A 248 0.55 -10.71 -16.29
N ALA A 249 0.70 -11.80 -16.99
CA ALA A 249 0.34 -13.15 -16.54
C ALA A 249 -1.10 -13.34 -15.99
N GLY A 250 -2.05 -12.46 -16.34
CA GLY A 250 -3.47 -12.57 -15.99
C GLY A 250 -3.89 -11.92 -14.66
N PRO A 251 -5.21 -11.84 -14.38
CA PRO A 251 -5.77 -11.10 -13.24
C PRO A 251 -5.33 -11.64 -11.87
N LYS A 252 -5.25 -12.95 -11.72
CA LYS A 252 -4.85 -13.61 -10.46
C LYS A 252 -3.41 -13.25 -10.07
N GLN A 253 -2.49 -13.20 -11.04
CA GLN A 253 -1.09 -12.87 -10.81
C GLN A 253 -0.90 -11.41 -10.41
N VAL A 254 -1.67 -10.50 -11.01
CA VAL A 254 -1.68 -9.08 -10.61
C VAL A 254 -2.17 -8.94 -9.18
N LEU A 255 -3.25 -9.65 -8.82
CA LEU A 255 -3.80 -9.65 -7.48
C LEU A 255 -2.84 -10.32 -6.47
N ALA A 256 -2.23 -11.45 -6.80
CA ALA A 256 -1.22 -12.11 -5.97
C ALA A 256 0.02 -11.22 -5.76
N TYR A 257 0.39 -10.42 -6.76
CA TYR A 257 1.43 -9.41 -6.62
C TYR A 257 1.02 -8.36 -5.58
N LEU A 258 -0.22 -7.85 -5.62
CA LEU A 258 -0.73 -6.88 -4.63
C LEU A 258 -0.90 -7.47 -3.23
N ALA A 259 -1.31 -8.71 -3.11
CA ALA A 259 -1.44 -9.35 -1.79
C ALA A 259 -0.13 -9.29 -0.98
N ARG A 260 1.02 -9.23 -1.66
CA ARG A 260 2.31 -9.01 -1.02
C ARG A 260 2.45 -7.62 -0.39
N TYR A 261 1.62 -6.66 -0.79
CA TYR A 261 1.64 -5.28 -0.30
C TYR A 261 0.52 -4.98 0.68
N THR A 262 -0.63 -5.67 0.62
CA THR A 262 -1.81 -5.40 1.45
C THR A 262 -1.58 -5.66 2.93
N HIS A 263 -0.80 -6.69 3.24
CA HIS A 263 -0.46 -7.08 4.61
C HIS A 263 1.04 -6.96 4.88
N ARG A 264 1.67 -5.94 4.28
CA ARG A 264 3.11 -5.76 4.41
C ARG A 264 3.46 -5.14 5.75
N VAL A 265 4.25 -5.86 6.51
CA VAL A 265 5.01 -5.33 7.64
C VAL A 265 6.20 -4.50 7.15
N ALA A 266 6.81 -3.74 8.04
CA ALA A 266 8.02 -2.97 7.76
C ALA A 266 9.08 -3.81 7.04
N ILE A 267 9.31 -4.99 7.58
CA ILE A 267 10.25 -5.96 7.06
C ILE A 267 9.72 -7.37 7.29
N ALA A 268 9.79 -8.22 6.27
CA ALA A 268 9.50 -9.64 6.41
C ALA A 268 10.71 -10.38 6.99
N ASN A 269 10.47 -11.40 7.83
CA ASN A 269 11.54 -12.22 8.42
C ASN A 269 12.51 -12.78 7.36
N SER A 270 12.00 -13.14 6.19
CA SER A 270 12.81 -13.68 5.07
C SER A 270 13.84 -12.69 4.49
N ARG A 271 13.75 -11.41 4.85
CA ARG A 271 14.74 -10.40 4.44
C ARG A 271 15.88 -10.27 5.43
N LEU A 272 15.71 -10.70 6.68
CA LEU A 272 16.75 -10.67 7.70
C LEU A 272 17.85 -11.67 7.34
N LEU A 273 19.10 -11.25 7.48
CA LEU A 273 20.28 -12.02 7.18
C LEU A 273 21.05 -12.37 8.45
N ASP A 274 21.31 -11.35 9.27
CA ASP A 274 22.16 -11.47 10.43
C ASP A 274 21.79 -10.48 11.53
N LEU A 275 22.12 -10.83 12.77
CA LEU A 275 21.96 -10.03 13.98
C LEU A 275 23.17 -10.25 14.88
N ASP A 276 23.97 -9.22 15.07
CA ASP A 276 25.00 -9.16 16.10
C ASP A 276 24.54 -8.33 17.31
N GLN A 277 25.46 -7.95 18.19
CA GLN A 277 25.13 -7.17 19.40
C GLN A 277 24.73 -5.73 19.10
N ILE A 278 25.16 -5.19 17.98
CA ILE A 278 25.02 -3.76 17.64
C ILE A 278 24.18 -3.57 16.36
N HIS A 279 24.24 -4.51 15.41
CA HIS A 279 23.68 -4.30 14.09
C HIS A 279 22.72 -5.41 13.65
N VAL A 280 21.79 -5.00 12.77
CA VAL A 280 20.90 -5.89 12.01
C VAL A 280 21.22 -5.75 10.53
N SER A 281 21.45 -6.87 9.85
CA SER A 281 21.67 -6.92 8.40
C SER A 281 20.46 -7.50 7.69
N PHE A 282 20.02 -6.87 6.60
CA PHE A 282 18.88 -7.34 5.82
C PHE A 282 18.98 -7.01 4.33
N ARG A 283 18.29 -7.77 3.50
CA ARG A 283 18.19 -7.53 2.06
C ARG A 283 17.16 -6.45 1.73
N TRP A 284 17.51 -5.58 0.77
CA TRP A 284 16.58 -4.64 0.19
C TRP A 284 16.76 -4.53 -1.33
N LYS A 285 15.77 -4.01 -2.04
CA LYS A 285 15.84 -3.80 -3.50
C LYS A 285 15.95 -2.33 -3.80
N ASP A 286 17.03 -1.95 -4.49
CA ASP A 286 17.17 -0.62 -5.07
C ASP A 286 16.54 -0.62 -6.47
N TYR A 287 15.40 0.04 -6.61
CA TYR A 287 14.68 0.09 -7.88
C TYR A 287 15.25 1.08 -8.90
N ARG A 288 16.25 1.88 -8.50
CA ARG A 288 16.99 2.75 -9.42
C ARG A 288 17.97 1.97 -10.29
N GLU A 289 18.35 0.78 -9.84
CA GLU A 289 19.24 -0.11 -10.57
C GLU A 289 18.49 -1.23 -11.29
N SER A 290 19.09 -1.76 -12.35
CA SER A 290 18.56 -2.85 -13.15
C SER A 290 19.36 -4.15 -12.95
N GLY A 291 18.76 -5.28 -13.31
CA GLY A 291 19.42 -6.58 -13.26
C GLY A 291 19.69 -7.13 -11.86
N CYS A 292 20.78 -7.90 -11.73
CA CYS A 292 21.20 -8.58 -10.49
C CYS A 292 21.65 -7.58 -9.38
N HIS A 293 22.17 -6.43 -9.74
CA HIS A 293 22.62 -5.38 -8.80
C HIS A 293 21.48 -4.72 -8.01
N LYS A 294 20.25 -5.01 -8.35
CA LYS A 294 19.06 -4.51 -7.66
C LYS A 294 18.94 -4.97 -6.20
N SER A 295 19.48 -6.14 -5.86
CA SER A 295 19.43 -6.69 -4.49
C SER A 295 20.68 -6.27 -3.73
N LYS A 296 20.50 -5.47 -2.68
CA LYS A 296 21.58 -4.96 -1.81
C LYS A 296 21.37 -5.42 -0.37
N VAL A 297 22.43 -5.39 0.41
CA VAL A 297 22.39 -5.60 1.86
C VAL A 297 22.49 -4.24 2.54
N MET A 298 21.64 -4.03 3.54
CA MET A 298 21.68 -2.89 4.44
C MET A 298 22.03 -3.39 5.83
N ARG A 299 22.93 -2.67 6.49
CA ARG A 299 23.31 -2.90 7.89
C ARG A 299 22.95 -1.65 8.67
N LEU A 300 22.11 -1.80 9.69
CA LEU A 300 21.66 -0.72 10.57
C LEU A 300 22.02 -1.02 12.01
N ASP A 301 22.23 0.00 12.81
CA ASP A 301 22.24 -0.11 14.26
C ASP A 301 20.92 -0.74 14.75
N VAL A 302 20.98 -1.59 15.78
CA VAL A 302 19.80 -2.26 16.33
C VAL A 302 18.76 -1.24 16.81
N GLY A 303 19.21 -0.16 17.44
CA GLY A 303 18.34 0.92 17.92
C GLY A 303 17.62 1.63 16.78
N GLU A 304 18.36 1.94 15.72
CA GLU A 304 17.79 2.50 14.48
C GLU A 304 16.78 1.53 13.86
N PHE A 305 17.17 0.27 13.67
CA PHE A 305 16.26 -0.74 13.14
C PHE A 305 14.96 -0.84 13.94
N MET A 306 15.03 -0.83 15.28
CA MET A 306 13.86 -0.94 16.17
C MET A 306 12.95 0.29 16.09
N ALA A 307 13.50 1.46 15.78
CA ALA A 307 12.71 2.67 15.54
C ALA A 307 11.75 2.53 14.35
N PHE A 308 12.04 1.72 13.34
CA PHE A 308 11.19 1.55 12.17
C PHE A 308 9.91 0.71 12.39
N PRO A 309 9.92 -0.45 13.07
CA PRO A 309 8.70 -1.20 13.38
C PRO A 309 7.82 -0.55 14.44
N ALA A 310 8.41 0.11 15.43
CA ALA A 310 7.70 0.68 16.56
C ALA A 310 6.80 1.89 16.22
N PRO A 311 7.21 2.89 15.41
CA PRO A 311 6.37 4.04 15.06
C PRO A 311 5.13 3.70 14.24
N ARG A 312 5.12 2.56 13.53
CA ARG A 312 3.99 2.12 12.71
C ARG A 312 2.79 1.63 13.53
N ALA A 313 3.01 1.32 14.79
CA ALA A 313 2.04 0.75 15.69
C ALA A 313 0.87 1.67 16.05
N ALA A 314 1.04 2.98 15.92
CA ALA A 314 0.02 3.96 16.32
C ALA A 314 -1.06 4.19 15.25
N GLU A 315 -0.93 3.61 14.06
CA GLU A 315 -1.81 3.92 12.93
C GLU A 315 -3.00 2.96 12.82
N ARG A 316 -4.16 3.39 13.32
CA ARG A 316 -5.45 2.81 12.95
C ARG A 316 -5.86 3.36 11.58
N PHE A 317 -5.36 2.78 10.51
CA PHE A 317 -5.89 3.03 9.17
C PHE A 317 -6.41 1.71 8.59
N PRO A 318 -7.60 1.68 8.01
CA PRO A 318 -7.98 0.55 7.18
C PRO A 318 -6.98 0.52 6.01
N PRO A 319 -6.23 -0.57 5.81
CA PRO A 319 -5.23 -0.68 4.75
C PRO A 319 -5.84 -0.63 3.35
N HIS A 320 -7.16 -0.62 3.26
CA HIS A 320 -7.94 -0.69 2.04
C HIS A 320 -9.14 0.24 2.14
N SER A 321 -9.24 1.21 1.26
CA SER A 321 -10.53 1.78 0.92
C SER A 321 -11.13 0.89 -0.18
N PRO A 322 -12.24 0.20 0.05
CA PRO A 322 -13.00 -0.38 -1.04
C PRO A 322 -13.66 0.80 -1.77
N LEU A 323 -12.90 1.43 -2.67
CA LEU A 323 -13.51 2.25 -3.68
C LEU A 323 -14.39 1.29 -4.48
N ARG A 324 -15.69 1.52 -4.45
CA ARG A 324 -16.80 0.68 -4.91
C ARG A 324 -16.38 -0.39 -5.91
N PRO A 325 -16.46 -1.69 -5.57
CA PRO A 325 -16.27 -2.75 -6.56
C PRO A 325 -17.33 -2.59 -7.65
N LEU A 326 -16.95 -2.71 -8.91
CA LEU A 326 -17.85 -2.69 -10.07
C LEU A 326 -19.09 -3.61 -9.90
N ARG A 327 -18.98 -4.67 -9.11
CA ARG A 327 -20.09 -5.60 -8.83
C ARG A 327 -21.27 -5.01 -8.08
N GLN A 328 -21.13 -3.89 -7.35
CA GLN A 328 -22.28 -3.25 -6.71
C GLN A 328 -23.22 -2.56 -7.72
N HIS A 329 -22.74 -2.28 -8.94
CA HIS A 329 -23.55 -1.76 -10.03
C HIS A 329 -24.02 -2.84 -11.03
N LEU A 330 -23.36 -3.99 -11.05
CA LEU A 330 -23.79 -5.15 -11.85
C LEU A 330 -24.82 -5.95 -11.06
N SER A 331 -26.10 -5.61 -11.19
CA SER A 331 -27.17 -6.52 -10.76
C SER A 331 -26.98 -7.88 -11.46
N ARG A 332 -27.38 -8.98 -10.81
CA ARG A 332 -27.26 -10.37 -11.30
C ARG A 332 -27.75 -10.60 -12.75
N ARG A 333 -28.47 -9.64 -13.34
CA ARG A 333 -28.99 -9.70 -14.72
C ARG A 333 -27.97 -9.33 -15.80
N GLN A 334 -26.84 -8.68 -15.49
CA GLN A 334 -25.89 -8.16 -16.48
C GLN A 334 -24.61 -9.02 -16.66
N ALA A 335 -24.41 -10.03 -15.84
CA ALA A 335 -23.27 -10.94 -15.96
C ALA A 335 -23.22 -11.73 -17.27
N GLY A 336 -24.35 -11.84 -18.00
CA GLY A 336 -24.44 -12.50 -19.30
C GLY A 336 -24.07 -11.61 -20.51
N ALA A 337 -23.94 -10.30 -20.34
CA ALA A 337 -23.72 -9.36 -21.45
C ALA A 337 -22.25 -9.05 -21.75
N LEU A 338 -21.31 -9.69 -21.05
CA LEU A 338 -19.86 -9.43 -21.17
C LEU A 338 -19.18 -10.06 -22.41
N SER A 339 -19.96 -10.53 -23.41
CA SER A 339 -19.41 -11.37 -24.49
C SER A 339 -18.86 -10.63 -25.72
N LYS A 340 -18.95 -9.30 -25.84
CA LYS A 340 -18.29 -8.58 -26.98
C LYS A 340 -17.84 -7.16 -26.59
N PRO A 341 -16.58 -6.79 -26.76
CA PRO A 341 -16.11 -5.41 -26.60
C PRO A 341 -16.62 -4.54 -27.78
N THR A 342 -17.31 -3.44 -27.47
CA THR A 342 -17.74 -2.45 -28.45
C THR A 342 -17.04 -1.11 -28.18
N ARG A 343 -16.57 -0.42 -29.21
CA ARG A 343 -16.02 0.95 -29.10
C ARG A 343 -17.11 1.95 -28.73
N CYS A 344 -16.77 2.99 -28.02
CA CYS A 344 -17.69 4.09 -27.68
C CYS A 344 -18.19 4.78 -28.94
N ALA A 345 -19.51 4.80 -29.13
CA ALA A 345 -20.16 5.43 -30.27
C ALA A 345 -20.31 6.95 -30.15
N LEU A 346 -19.93 7.54 -29.00
CA LEU A 346 -20.09 8.97 -28.72
C LEU A 346 -18.83 9.81 -28.97
N CYS A 347 -17.72 9.19 -29.34
CA CYS A 347 -16.53 9.95 -29.73
C CYS A 347 -16.52 10.11 -31.24
N PRO A 348 -16.53 11.36 -31.79
CA PRO A 348 -16.31 11.57 -33.22
C PRO A 348 -14.91 11.04 -33.57
N ASP A 349 -14.82 10.43 -34.77
CA ASP A 349 -13.61 9.82 -35.32
C ASP A 349 -12.41 10.78 -35.19
N GLY A 350 -11.53 10.47 -34.30
CA GLY A 350 -10.22 11.08 -34.21
C GLY A 350 -9.27 10.26 -35.05
N SER A 351 -8.78 10.84 -36.10
CA SER A 351 -7.69 10.39 -36.95
C SER A 351 -6.40 10.09 -36.16
N PRO A 352 -5.42 9.39 -36.75
CA PRO A 352 -4.54 8.37 -36.21
C PRO A 352 -3.59 8.82 -35.10
#